data_9b9509db046f97d8a1e4791a81e54af2
#
_entry.id   9b9509db046f97d8a1e4791a81e54af2
#
_cell.length_a   1.000
_cell.length_b   1.000
_cell.length_c   1.000
_cell.angle_alpha   90.00
_cell.angle_beta   90.00
_cell.angle_gamma   90.00
#
_symmetry.space_group_name_H-M   'P 1'
#
loop_
_entity.id
_entity.type
_entity.pdbx_description
1 polymer ?
#
loop_
_entity_poly.entity_id
_entity_poly.type
_entity_poly.pdbx_seq_one_letter_code
_entity_poly.pdbx_strand_id
1 'polypeptide(L)'
;MAAFDLIGSSERFRAVLDQINMVAPVDSAVLVQGETGTGKEVIAQAIHEAGPRRQNRFVALNCAAIPSALLESELFGHERGAFTGAVAQTIGRFQSADRGTLFLDEIGDLPLELQPKLLRVLQEMQIERLGSGRTIQVDVRIIAATNQDLWRMVQERKFRADLYFRLNVFPIMLPPLRERKDDIPLLIEHFVRKFATRQGKSIHCVPDEVMEVLKRHDWPGNIRELQNVIERAVIMATGPVLDLRTTELRMQNFGGAAVRTLADAERAHIMATLRETNWVVGGRHGAAARLGLARTTLITMMQRHGIFRVTLGQQAAPSDQPLVTVPAEQSYA
;
A
#
# COMPACT_ATOMS: atom_id res chain seq x y z
N MET A 1 0.86 -29.19 8.18
CA MET A 1 1.45 -28.03 7.47
C MET A 1 0.28 -27.13 7.07
N ALA A 2 0.02 -26.06 7.78
CA ALA A 2 -0.83 -24.99 7.27
C ALA A 2 -0.01 -24.28 6.21
N ALA A 3 -0.16 -24.69 4.95
CA ALA A 3 0.43 -24.02 3.84
C ALA A 3 -0.26 -22.66 3.74
N PHE A 4 0.45 -21.58 4.13
CA PHE A 4 0.04 -20.26 3.70
C PHE A 4 0.10 -20.27 2.18
N ASP A 5 -1.07 -20.09 1.55
CA ASP A 5 -1.16 -20.06 0.10
C ASP A 5 -0.53 -18.76 -0.42
N LEU A 6 0.81 -18.79 -0.59
CA LEU A 6 1.52 -17.77 -1.35
C LEU A 6 1.14 -17.98 -2.82
N ILE A 7 0.12 -17.24 -3.27
CA ILE A 7 -0.46 -17.40 -4.59
C ILE A 7 0.11 -16.38 -5.54
N GLY A 8 0.75 -16.86 -6.58
CA GLY A 8 1.30 -16.07 -7.66
C GLY A 8 2.35 -16.83 -8.44
N SER A 9 2.43 -16.53 -9.72
CA SER A 9 3.38 -17.12 -10.68
C SER A 9 4.11 -16.07 -11.50
N SER A 10 3.80 -14.79 -11.31
CA SER A 10 4.45 -13.68 -12.00
C SER A 10 5.93 -13.61 -11.65
N GLU A 11 6.76 -13.13 -12.58
CA GLU A 11 8.20 -12.98 -12.39
C GLU A 11 8.52 -12.11 -11.16
N ARG A 12 7.80 -11.00 -10.99
CA ARG A 12 7.99 -10.09 -9.86
C ARG A 12 7.68 -10.76 -8.53
N PHE A 13 6.65 -11.60 -8.48
CA PHE A 13 6.30 -12.31 -7.25
C PHE A 13 7.26 -13.48 -6.98
N ARG A 14 7.75 -14.16 -8.02
CA ARG A 14 8.81 -15.18 -7.86
C ARG A 14 10.08 -14.60 -7.25
N ALA A 15 10.49 -13.41 -7.68
CA ALA A 15 11.63 -12.71 -7.07
C ALA A 15 11.43 -12.47 -5.56
N VAL A 16 10.20 -12.19 -5.12
CA VAL A 16 9.88 -12.09 -3.68
C VAL A 16 9.99 -13.45 -2.99
N LEU A 17 9.50 -14.52 -3.62
CA LEU A 17 9.62 -15.88 -3.07
C LEU A 17 11.09 -16.32 -2.91
N ASP A 18 11.94 -15.96 -3.87
CA ASP A 18 13.38 -16.22 -3.80
C ASP A 18 14.04 -15.45 -2.64
N GLN A 19 13.65 -14.18 -2.43
CA GLN A 19 14.12 -13.39 -1.28
C GLN A 19 13.67 -14.00 0.05
N ILE A 20 12.43 -14.51 0.13
CA ILE A 20 11.93 -15.23 1.32
C ILE A 20 12.78 -16.45 1.60
N ASN A 21 13.05 -17.27 0.58
CA ASN A 21 13.87 -18.47 0.73
C ASN A 21 15.31 -18.17 1.17
N MET A 22 15.89 -17.05 0.70
CA MET A 22 17.21 -16.60 1.12
C MET A 22 17.26 -16.15 2.58
N VAL A 23 16.24 -15.39 3.02
CA VAL A 23 16.28 -14.76 4.35
C VAL A 23 15.66 -15.64 5.44
N ALA A 24 14.81 -16.59 5.09
CA ALA A 24 14.14 -17.44 6.07
C ALA A 24 15.09 -18.19 7.02
N PRO A 25 16.22 -18.78 6.55
CA PRO A 25 17.16 -19.49 7.42
C PRO A 25 17.98 -18.59 8.35
N VAL A 26 17.98 -17.26 8.11
CA VAL A 26 18.87 -16.32 8.80
C VAL A 26 18.09 -15.54 9.85
N ASP A 27 18.70 -15.29 11.01
CA ASP A 27 18.07 -14.56 12.12
C ASP A 27 18.19 -13.02 11.99
N SER A 28 18.35 -12.51 10.76
CA SER A 28 18.42 -11.08 10.51
C SER A 28 17.04 -10.41 10.56
N ALA A 29 17.02 -9.12 10.90
CA ALA A 29 15.82 -8.30 10.77
C ALA A 29 15.40 -8.21 9.30
N VAL A 30 14.10 -8.30 9.05
CA VAL A 30 13.50 -8.19 7.71
C VAL A 30 12.54 -7.02 7.70
N LEU A 31 12.66 -6.15 6.69
CA LEU A 31 11.73 -5.04 6.46
C LEU A 31 10.89 -5.31 5.21
N VAL A 32 9.61 -5.62 5.40
CA VAL A 32 8.66 -5.87 4.31
C VAL A 32 7.95 -4.55 3.96
N GLN A 33 8.19 -4.04 2.76
CA GLN A 33 7.60 -2.80 2.28
C GLN A 33 6.61 -3.07 1.14
N GLY A 34 5.56 -2.27 1.07
CA GLY A 34 4.56 -2.39 0.01
C GLY A 34 3.26 -1.72 0.38
N GLU A 35 2.45 -1.44 -0.63
CA GLU A 35 1.15 -0.78 -0.46
C GLU A 35 0.22 -1.55 0.48
N THR A 36 -0.77 -0.85 1.02
CA THR A 36 -1.81 -1.49 1.84
C THR A 36 -2.52 -2.57 1.04
N GLY A 37 -2.74 -3.75 1.67
CA GLY A 37 -3.45 -4.86 1.05
C GLY A 37 -2.62 -5.74 0.10
N THR A 38 -1.30 -5.55 0.00
CA THR A 38 -0.40 -6.39 -0.84
C THR A 38 -0.12 -7.76 -0.25
N GLY A 39 -0.39 -7.99 1.06
CA GLY A 39 -0.17 -9.25 1.74
C GLY A 39 1.09 -9.31 2.61
N LYS A 40 1.58 -8.17 3.14
CA LYS A 40 2.79 -8.08 3.99
C LYS A 40 2.79 -9.07 5.16
N GLU A 41 1.65 -9.24 5.84
CA GLU A 41 1.50 -10.19 6.95
C GLU A 41 1.69 -11.65 6.50
N VAL A 42 1.14 -12.02 5.34
CA VAL A 42 1.29 -13.36 4.76
C VAL A 42 2.75 -13.66 4.45
N ILE A 43 3.48 -12.67 3.93
CA ILE A 43 4.92 -12.78 3.68
C ILE A 43 5.70 -12.94 4.99
N ALA A 44 5.39 -12.15 6.02
CA ALA A 44 6.05 -12.27 7.32
C ALA A 44 5.85 -13.65 7.93
N GLN A 45 4.65 -14.18 7.81
CA GLN A 45 4.31 -15.51 8.29
C GLN A 45 5.03 -16.61 7.48
N ALA A 46 5.12 -16.47 6.16
CA ALA A 46 5.88 -17.39 5.31
C ALA A 46 7.38 -17.42 5.66
N ILE A 47 7.97 -16.26 5.95
CA ILE A 47 9.38 -16.15 6.40
C ILE A 47 9.56 -16.91 7.73
N HIS A 48 8.63 -16.78 8.66
CA HIS A 48 8.67 -17.48 9.94
C HIS A 48 8.58 -19.00 9.73
N GLU A 49 7.61 -19.47 8.95
CA GLU A 49 7.36 -20.90 8.73
C GLU A 49 8.49 -21.60 7.94
N ALA A 50 9.14 -20.88 7.04
CA ALA A 50 10.32 -21.37 6.33
C ALA A 50 11.60 -21.28 7.18
N GLY A 51 11.56 -20.61 8.33
CA GLY A 51 12.70 -20.35 9.19
C GLY A 51 12.97 -21.42 10.27
N PRO A 52 14.11 -21.30 10.98
CA PRO A 52 14.46 -22.21 12.07
C PRO A 52 13.54 -22.11 13.28
N ARG A 53 12.85 -20.97 13.45
CA ARG A 53 11.93 -20.71 14.58
C ARG A 53 10.48 -21.10 14.29
N ARG A 54 10.19 -21.85 13.22
CA ARG A 54 8.83 -22.21 12.76
C ARG A 54 7.97 -22.95 13.79
N GLN A 55 8.59 -23.62 14.75
CA GLN A 55 7.88 -24.32 15.83
C GLN A 55 7.62 -23.43 17.04
N ASN A 56 8.21 -22.25 17.07
CA ASN A 56 8.06 -21.28 18.14
C ASN A 56 6.92 -20.30 17.83
N ARG A 57 6.68 -19.38 18.75
CA ARG A 57 5.56 -18.43 18.61
C ARG A 57 5.84 -17.41 17.50
N PHE A 58 4.83 -17.18 16.66
CA PHE A 58 4.72 -16.00 15.83
C PHE A 58 3.77 -15.03 16.51
N VAL A 59 4.28 -13.90 16.97
CA VAL A 59 3.50 -12.86 17.64
C VAL A 59 3.40 -11.66 16.73
N ALA A 60 2.18 -11.28 16.37
CA ALA A 60 1.93 -10.11 15.54
C ALA A 60 1.45 -8.93 16.39
N LEU A 61 1.89 -7.73 16.02
CA LEU A 61 1.42 -6.46 16.58
C LEU A 61 1.28 -5.47 15.43
N ASN A 62 0.10 -4.85 15.31
CA ASN A 62 -0.11 -3.74 14.40
C ASN A 62 0.05 -2.42 15.17
N CYS A 63 1.07 -1.63 14.84
CA CYS A 63 1.40 -0.37 15.54
C CYS A 63 0.32 0.70 15.33
N ALA A 64 -0.36 0.69 14.18
CA ALA A 64 -1.43 1.65 13.87
C ALA A 64 -2.75 1.35 14.59
N ALA A 65 -2.97 0.09 14.99
CA ALA A 65 -4.24 -0.34 15.59
C ALA A 65 -4.34 -0.05 17.09
N ILE A 66 -3.23 0.29 17.75
CA ILE A 66 -3.16 0.49 19.19
C ILE A 66 -2.95 1.98 19.49
N PRO A 67 -3.74 2.58 20.40
CA PRO A 67 -3.48 3.95 20.85
C PRO A 67 -2.06 4.11 21.37
N SER A 68 -1.39 5.21 21.03
CA SER A 68 0.01 5.47 21.37
C SER A 68 0.30 5.32 22.87
N ALA A 69 -0.62 5.76 23.73
CA ALA A 69 -0.51 5.64 25.18
C ALA A 69 -0.47 4.19 25.70
N LEU A 70 -1.01 3.22 24.95
CA LEU A 70 -1.03 1.81 25.31
C LEU A 70 0.05 0.99 24.58
N LEU A 71 0.56 1.51 23.47
CA LEU A 71 1.50 0.79 22.61
C LEU A 71 2.78 0.40 23.34
N GLU A 72 3.29 1.26 24.20
CA GLU A 72 4.46 0.97 25.04
C GLU A 72 4.21 -0.23 25.96
N SER A 73 3.06 -0.21 26.64
CA SER A 73 2.65 -1.32 27.53
C SER A 73 2.43 -2.62 26.78
N GLU A 74 1.86 -2.56 25.56
CA GLU A 74 1.70 -3.75 24.72
C GLU A 74 3.04 -4.31 24.26
N LEU A 75 3.98 -3.45 23.85
CA LEU A 75 5.30 -3.89 23.37
C LEU A 75 6.15 -4.50 24.50
N PHE A 76 6.30 -3.77 25.60
CA PHE A 76 7.30 -4.09 26.64
C PHE A 76 6.69 -4.70 27.91
N GLY A 77 5.37 -4.56 28.10
CA GLY A 77 4.68 -4.95 29.33
C GLY A 77 4.77 -3.90 30.44
N HIS A 78 4.04 -4.10 31.50
CA HIS A 78 4.06 -3.22 32.68
C HIS A 78 3.96 -3.99 33.98
N GLU A 79 4.51 -3.40 35.03
CA GLU A 79 4.32 -3.86 36.42
C GLU A 79 3.03 -3.26 37.00
N ARG A 80 2.52 -3.89 38.04
CA ARG A 80 1.39 -3.36 38.80
C ARG A 80 1.70 -1.97 39.33
N GLY A 81 0.82 -1.00 39.07
CA GLY A 81 0.98 0.39 39.52
C GLY A 81 1.86 1.27 38.62
N ALA A 82 2.29 0.78 37.46
CA ALA A 82 3.12 1.54 36.53
C ALA A 82 2.45 2.81 35.99
N PHE A 83 1.13 2.80 35.88
CA PHE A 83 0.30 3.96 35.49
C PHE A 83 -1.10 3.83 36.09
N THR A 84 -1.91 4.89 36.00
CA THR A 84 -3.29 4.90 36.47
C THR A 84 -4.12 3.89 35.67
N GLY A 85 -4.53 2.78 36.31
CA GLY A 85 -5.22 1.65 35.65
C GLY A 85 -4.39 0.37 35.54
N ALA A 86 -3.10 0.39 35.88
CA ALA A 86 -2.25 -0.82 35.92
C ALA A 86 -2.56 -1.67 37.17
N VAL A 87 -3.68 -2.36 37.18
CA VAL A 87 -4.18 -3.18 38.33
C VAL A 87 -3.35 -4.44 38.54
N ALA A 88 -2.84 -5.03 37.44
CA ALA A 88 -2.04 -6.25 37.42
C ALA A 88 -0.79 -6.07 36.55
N GLN A 89 0.19 -6.95 36.73
CA GLN A 89 1.34 -7.06 35.85
C GLN A 89 0.89 -7.64 34.49
N THR A 90 1.42 -7.09 33.38
CA THR A 90 1.16 -7.58 32.02
C THR A 90 2.47 -7.89 31.30
N ILE A 91 2.48 -9.03 30.61
CA ILE A 91 3.61 -9.48 29.79
C ILE A 91 3.49 -8.82 28.40
N GLY A 92 4.56 -8.12 27.96
CA GLY A 92 4.60 -7.47 26.64
C GLY A 92 4.83 -8.45 25.49
N ARG A 93 4.65 -7.94 24.25
CA ARG A 93 4.79 -8.72 23.00
C ARG A 93 6.22 -9.23 22.81
N PHE A 94 7.23 -8.46 23.16
CA PHE A 94 8.63 -8.93 23.09
C PHE A 94 8.85 -10.17 23.96
N GLN A 95 8.41 -10.13 25.19
CA GLN A 95 8.56 -11.29 26.09
C GLN A 95 7.67 -12.46 25.67
N SER A 96 6.49 -12.20 25.09
CA SER A 96 5.59 -13.24 24.58
C SER A 96 6.16 -13.93 23.33
N ALA A 97 7.01 -13.23 22.56
CA ALA A 97 7.68 -13.72 21.36
C ALA A 97 9.06 -14.34 21.66
N ASP A 98 9.43 -14.47 22.94
CA ASP A 98 10.75 -15.02 23.30
C ASP A 98 11.03 -16.35 22.62
N ARG A 99 12.24 -16.52 22.06
CA ARG A 99 12.69 -17.60 21.19
C ARG A 99 11.91 -17.78 19.88
N GLY A 100 10.94 -16.90 19.60
CA GLY A 100 10.09 -16.91 18.41
C GLY A 100 10.37 -15.75 17.46
N THR A 101 9.30 -15.28 16.83
CA THR A 101 9.32 -14.17 15.89
C THR A 101 8.28 -13.13 16.30
N LEU A 102 8.68 -11.86 16.36
CA LEU A 102 7.78 -10.73 16.51
C LEU A 102 7.60 -10.04 15.17
N PHE A 103 6.37 -9.96 14.72
CA PHE A 103 5.98 -9.20 13.53
C PHE A 103 5.40 -7.87 13.94
N LEU A 104 6.05 -6.78 13.51
CA LEU A 104 5.63 -5.41 13.74
C LEU A 104 5.03 -4.84 12.45
N ASP A 105 3.71 -4.86 12.35
CA ASP A 105 3.00 -4.29 11.19
C ASP A 105 2.83 -2.79 11.35
N GLU A 106 2.88 -2.07 10.22
CA GLU A 106 2.82 -0.60 10.12
C GLU A 106 3.81 0.10 11.08
N ILE A 107 5.09 -0.32 11.02
CA ILE A 107 6.17 0.21 11.89
C ILE A 107 6.38 1.71 11.70
N GLY A 108 5.98 2.28 10.57
CA GLY A 108 6.01 3.73 10.33
C GLY A 108 5.12 4.53 11.27
N ASP A 109 4.09 3.89 11.85
CA ASP A 109 3.18 4.53 12.81
C ASP A 109 3.67 4.44 14.27
N LEU A 110 4.88 3.88 14.49
CA LEU A 110 5.48 3.84 15.82
C LEU A 110 5.84 5.25 16.30
N PRO A 111 5.28 5.72 17.45
CA PRO A 111 5.58 7.04 18.01
C PRO A 111 7.08 7.28 18.18
N LEU A 112 7.52 8.50 17.91
CA LEU A 112 8.94 8.87 17.93
C LEU A 112 9.60 8.61 19.30
N GLU A 113 8.84 8.76 20.38
CA GLU A 113 9.26 8.48 21.76
C GLU A 113 9.53 6.99 22.05
N LEU A 114 8.91 6.08 21.31
CA LEU A 114 9.11 4.63 21.47
C LEU A 114 10.24 4.07 20.59
N GLN A 115 10.64 4.82 19.57
CA GLN A 115 11.68 4.36 18.63
C GLN A 115 13.04 4.11 19.32
N PRO A 116 13.51 4.94 20.30
CA PRO A 116 14.75 4.64 21.04
C PRO A 116 14.65 3.34 21.86
N LYS A 117 13.48 3.05 22.44
CA LYS A 117 13.27 1.82 23.21
C LYS A 117 13.32 0.58 22.30
N LEU A 118 12.64 0.66 21.14
CA LEU A 118 12.72 -0.39 20.14
C LEU A 118 14.16 -0.60 19.64
N LEU A 119 14.89 0.47 19.37
CA LEU A 119 16.29 0.39 18.95
C LEU A 119 17.16 -0.34 19.99
N ARG A 120 16.99 -0.02 21.29
CA ARG A 120 17.71 -0.69 22.35
C ARG A 120 17.43 -2.20 22.37
N VAL A 121 16.17 -2.61 22.18
CA VAL A 121 15.84 -4.04 22.10
C VAL A 121 16.51 -4.70 20.91
N LEU A 122 16.51 -4.04 19.74
CA LEU A 122 17.15 -4.58 18.53
C LEU A 122 18.68 -4.70 18.65
N GLN A 123 19.31 -3.93 19.52
CA GLN A 123 20.76 -3.92 19.72
C GLN A 123 21.20 -4.84 20.86
N GLU A 124 20.50 -4.79 21.98
CA GLU A 124 20.91 -5.43 23.23
C GLU A 124 20.13 -6.74 23.52
N MET A 125 19.02 -6.97 22.80
CA MET A 125 18.09 -8.07 23.05
C MET A 125 17.58 -8.08 24.50
N GLN A 126 17.29 -6.87 25.01
CA GLN A 126 16.85 -6.64 26.37
C GLN A 126 15.64 -5.72 26.38
N ILE A 127 14.72 -5.97 27.29
CA ILE A 127 13.56 -5.12 27.54
C ILE A 127 13.49 -4.72 29.02
N GLU A 128 12.81 -3.61 29.28
CA GLU A 128 12.40 -3.19 30.61
C GLU A 128 10.89 -2.96 30.58
N ARG A 129 10.17 -3.50 31.58
CA ARG A 129 8.72 -3.22 31.71
C ARG A 129 8.49 -1.82 32.24
N LEU A 130 7.37 -1.24 31.88
CA LEU A 130 6.95 0.05 32.46
C LEU A 130 6.79 -0.10 33.96
N GLY A 131 7.33 0.87 34.70
CA GLY A 131 7.32 0.86 36.16
C GLY A 131 8.34 -0.07 36.81
N SER A 132 9.26 -0.66 36.03
CA SER A 132 10.32 -1.53 36.55
C SER A 132 11.69 -1.09 35.98
N GLY A 133 12.72 -1.06 36.84
CA GLY A 133 14.11 -0.94 36.40
C GLY A 133 14.78 -2.30 36.12
N ARG A 134 14.03 -3.41 36.12
CA ARG A 134 14.58 -4.74 35.89
C ARG A 134 14.68 -5.03 34.41
N THR A 135 15.89 -5.30 33.94
CA THR A 135 16.18 -5.74 32.58
C THR A 135 15.84 -7.22 32.42
N ILE A 136 15.15 -7.56 31.34
CA ILE A 136 14.75 -8.92 30.97
C ILE A 136 15.39 -9.23 29.62
N GLN A 137 16.18 -10.30 29.55
CA GLN A 137 16.77 -10.79 28.31
C GLN A 137 15.69 -11.45 27.46
N VAL A 138 15.69 -11.20 26.16
CA VAL A 138 14.79 -11.81 25.17
C VAL A 138 15.61 -12.24 23.95
N ASP A 139 15.16 -13.31 23.30
CA ASP A 139 15.73 -13.80 22.03
C ASP A 139 14.63 -13.82 20.98
N VAL A 140 14.50 -12.75 20.19
CA VAL A 140 13.37 -12.56 19.29
C VAL A 140 13.85 -12.18 17.89
N ARG A 141 13.42 -12.93 16.87
CA ARG A 141 13.58 -12.53 15.48
C ARG A 141 12.56 -11.44 15.15
N ILE A 142 13.00 -10.36 14.51
CA ILE A 142 12.12 -9.25 14.16
C ILE A 142 11.83 -9.25 12.65
N ILE A 143 10.54 -9.15 12.31
CA ILE A 143 10.05 -8.84 10.97
C ILE A 143 9.21 -7.59 11.10
N ALA A 144 9.57 -6.53 10.41
CA ALA A 144 8.81 -5.28 10.39
C ALA A 144 8.12 -5.09 9.03
N ALA A 145 6.95 -4.48 9.01
CA ALA A 145 6.26 -4.15 7.78
C ALA A 145 5.75 -2.71 7.78
N THR A 146 5.67 -2.10 6.61
CA THR A 146 5.11 -0.76 6.44
C THR A 146 4.65 -0.50 5.01
N ASN A 147 3.66 0.37 4.85
CA ASN A 147 3.26 0.95 3.58
C ASN A 147 3.85 2.36 3.35
N GLN A 148 4.58 2.88 4.34
CA GLN A 148 5.16 4.23 4.32
C GLN A 148 6.61 4.18 3.84
N ASP A 149 7.07 5.26 3.22
CA ASP A 149 8.48 5.48 2.90
C ASP A 149 9.22 5.93 4.17
N LEU A 150 9.84 4.97 4.88
CA LEU A 150 10.57 5.24 6.11
C LEU A 150 11.76 6.18 5.90
N TRP A 151 12.41 6.12 4.71
CA TRP A 151 13.53 7.01 4.43
C TRP A 151 13.09 8.47 4.32
N ARG A 152 11.97 8.71 3.64
CA ARG A 152 11.34 10.02 3.61
C ARG A 152 10.96 10.50 5.02
N MET A 153 10.41 9.61 5.85
CA MET A 153 10.09 9.93 7.25
C MET A 153 11.33 10.28 8.08
N VAL A 154 12.48 9.66 7.79
CA VAL A 154 13.76 10.04 8.41
C VAL A 154 14.13 11.48 8.02
N GLN A 155 14.01 11.85 6.75
CA GLN A 155 14.26 13.22 6.29
C GLN A 155 13.30 14.24 6.94
N GLU A 156 12.04 13.85 7.14
CA GLU A 156 11.02 14.65 7.82
C GLU A 156 11.13 14.62 9.36
N ARG A 157 12.14 13.95 9.93
CA ARG A 157 12.35 13.76 11.39
C ARG A 157 11.18 13.07 12.11
N LYS A 158 10.38 12.28 11.41
CA LYS A 158 9.28 11.47 11.95
C LYS A 158 9.72 10.04 12.30
N PHE A 159 10.87 9.62 11.78
CA PHE A 159 11.48 8.33 12.05
C PHE A 159 12.98 8.52 12.28
N ARG A 160 13.56 7.75 13.20
CA ARG A 160 15.00 7.86 13.53
C ARG A 160 15.83 7.11 12.49
N ALA A 161 16.93 7.71 12.07
CA ALA A 161 17.86 7.12 11.11
C ALA A 161 18.52 5.84 11.62
N ASP A 162 18.90 5.81 12.89
CA ASP A 162 19.54 4.65 13.53
C ASP A 162 18.60 3.43 13.57
N LEU A 163 17.34 3.64 13.91
CA LEU A 163 16.32 2.59 13.87
C LEU A 163 16.06 2.09 12.44
N TYR A 164 15.98 3.02 11.48
CA TYR A 164 15.81 2.65 10.07
C TYR A 164 16.91 1.70 9.61
N PHE A 165 18.18 2.02 9.82
CA PHE A 165 19.29 1.16 9.42
C PHE A 165 19.30 -0.20 10.16
N ARG A 166 18.81 -0.25 11.39
CA ARG A 166 18.73 -1.50 12.16
C ARG A 166 17.58 -2.41 11.70
N LEU A 167 16.49 -1.85 11.20
CA LEU A 167 15.37 -2.60 10.62
C LEU A 167 15.61 -2.97 9.15
N ASN A 168 16.25 -2.10 8.39
CA ASN A 168 16.47 -2.25 6.95
C ASN A 168 17.73 -3.08 6.62
N VAL A 169 17.91 -4.23 7.29
CA VAL A 169 19.01 -5.15 7.02
C VAL A 169 18.72 -5.99 5.80
N PHE A 170 17.50 -6.52 5.69
CA PHE A 170 17.04 -7.25 4.52
C PHE A 170 15.68 -6.71 4.07
N PRO A 171 15.65 -5.78 3.11
CA PRO A 171 14.42 -5.24 2.58
C PRO A 171 13.76 -6.20 1.59
N ILE A 172 12.44 -6.37 1.69
CA ILE A 172 11.60 -7.06 0.72
C ILE A 172 10.53 -6.09 0.25
N MET A 173 10.53 -5.77 -1.06
CA MET A 173 9.54 -4.91 -1.68
C MET A 173 8.43 -5.74 -2.32
N LEU A 174 7.21 -5.62 -1.82
CA LEU A 174 6.05 -6.29 -2.41
C LEU A 174 5.49 -5.47 -3.56
N PRO A 175 5.42 -6.03 -4.78
CA PRO A 175 4.82 -5.36 -5.91
C PRO A 175 3.31 -5.18 -5.67
N PRO A 176 2.73 -4.02 -6.04
CA PRO A 176 1.30 -3.84 -6.04
C PRO A 176 0.64 -4.76 -7.09
N LEU A 177 -0.65 -5.07 -6.90
CA LEU A 177 -1.35 -6.06 -7.74
C LEU A 177 -1.39 -5.65 -9.23
N ARG A 178 -1.46 -4.35 -9.53
CA ARG A 178 -1.39 -3.81 -10.90
C ARG A 178 -0.08 -4.14 -11.65
N GLU A 179 0.97 -4.46 -10.92
CA GLU A 179 2.29 -4.82 -11.49
C GLU A 179 2.50 -6.33 -11.60
N ARG A 180 1.54 -7.14 -11.12
CA ARG A 180 1.53 -8.60 -11.22
C ARG A 180 0.16 -9.12 -11.67
N LYS A 181 -0.35 -8.56 -12.74
CA LYS A 181 -1.69 -8.87 -13.28
C LYS A 181 -1.86 -10.34 -13.66
N ASP A 182 -0.77 -11.03 -13.98
CA ASP A 182 -0.76 -12.47 -14.28
C ASP A 182 -1.15 -13.33 -13.07
N ASP A 183 -1.02 -12.81 -11.85
CA ASP A 183 -1.41 -13.51 -10.63
C ASP A 183 -2.91 -13.39 -10.34
N ILE A 184 -3.60 -12.42 -10.95
CA ILE A 184 -5.01 -12.13 -10.67
C ILE A 184 -5.91 -13.36 -10.91
N PRO A 185 -5.79 -14.13 -12.00
CA PRO A 185 -6.63 -15.31 -12.20
C PRO A 185 -6.46 -16.35 -11.10
N LEU A 186 -5.22 -16.62 -10.67
CA LEU A 186 -4.93 -17.58 -9.60
C LEU A 186 -5.51 -17.12 -8.26
N LEU A 187 -5.41 -15.83 -7.96
CA LEU A 187 -5.98 -15.22 -6.76
C LEU A 187 -7.51 -15.31 -6.76
N ILE A 188 -8.16 -15.02 -7.92
CA ILE A 188 -9.60 -15.13 -8.07
C ILE A 188 -10.06 -16.57 -7.83
N GLU A 189 -9.41 -17.54 -8.47
CA GLU A 189 -9.74 -18.96 -8.33
C GLU A 189 -9.65 -19.42 -6.88
N HIS A 190 -8.57 -19.01 -6.20
CA HIS A 190 -8.39 -19.30 -4.78
C HIS A 190 -9.51 -18.68 -3.93
N PHE A 191 -9.81 -17.40 -4.10
CA PHE A 191 -10.83 -16.72 -3.29
C PHE A 191 -12.23 -17.24 -3.57
N VAL A 192 -12.57 -17.49 -4.84
CA VAL A 192 -13.86 -18.12 -5.20
C VAL A 192 -14.01 -19.46 -4.48
N ARG A 193 -13.00 -20.34 -4.59
CA ARG A 193 -13.01 -21.65 -3.91
C ARG A 193 -13.15 -21.49 -2.39
N LYS A 194 -12.36 -20.63 -1.79
CA LYS A 194 -12.36 -20.34 -0.34
C LYS A 194 -13.74 -19.89 0.14
N PHE A 195 -14.32 -18.89 -0.52
CA PHE A 195 -15.59 -18.32 -0.09
C PHE A 195 -16.79 -19.19 -0.47
N ALA A 196 -16.77 -19.86 -1.61
CA ALA A 196 -17.80 -20.81 -2.01
C ALA A 196 -17.89 -21.98 -0.98
N THR A 197 -16.75 -22.56 -0.61
CA THR A 197 -16.70 -23.61 0.42
C THR A 197 -17.24 -23.12 1.77
N ARG A 198 -16.85 -21.92 2.20
CA ARG A 198 -17.31 -21.33 3.47
C ARG A 198 -18.83 -21.08 3.51
N GLN A 199 -19.43 -20.80 2.35
CA GLN A 199 -20.85 -20.48 2.22
C GLN A 199 -21.70 -21.67 1.73
N GLY A 200 -21.10 -22.87 1.56
CA GLY A 200 -21.80 -24.05 1.08
C GLY A 200 -22.31 -23.88 -0.37
N LYS A 201 -21.68 -23.03 -1.16
CA LYS A 201 -22.03 -22.77 -2.57
C LYS A 201 -21.12 -23.55 -3.51
N SER A 202 -21.66 -23.95 -4.65
CA SER A 202 -20.92 -24.60 -5.74
C SER A 202 -20.76 -23.62 -6.90
N ILE A 203 -19.68 -22.86 -6.89
CA ILE A 203 -19.33 -21.94 -7.98
C ILE A 203 -18.18 -22.57 -8.74
N HIS A 204 -18.39 -22.83 -10.05
CA HIS A 204 -17.45 -23.57 -10.88
C HIS A 204 -16.89 -22.73 -12.03
N CYS A 205 -17.50 -21.58 -12.33
CA CYS A 205 -17.15 -20.78 -13.49
C CYS A 205 -17.08 -19.31 -13.15
N VAL A 206 -15.98 -18.68 -13.55
CA VAL A 206 -15.84 -17.23 -13.66
C VAL A 206 -15.84 -16.91 -15.15
N PRO A 207 -16.83 -16.19 -15.70
CA PRO A 207 -16.87 -15.86 -17.11
C PRO A 207 -15.61 -15.09 -17.57
N ASP A 208 -15.17 -15.37 -18.82
CA ASP A 208 -13.96 -14.72 -19.37
C ASP A 208 -14.10 -13.18 -19.42
N GLU A 209 -15.30 -12.69 -19.71
CA GLU A 209 -15.59 -11.26 -19.71
C GLU A 209 -15.37 -10.64 -18.32
N VAL A 210 -15.77 -11.33 -17.26
CA VAL A 210 -15.56 -10.92 -15.87
C VAL A 210 -14.07 -10.95 -15.55
N MET A 211 -13.37 -12.02 -15.95
CA MET A 211 -11.92 -12.17 -15.74
C MET A 211 -11.14 -11.03 -16.40
N GLU A 212 -11.48 -10.66 -17.63
CA GLU A 212 -10.82 -9.56 -18.35
C GLU A 212 -11.07 -8.20 -17.68
N VAL A 213 -12.27 -7.95 -17.16
CA VAL A 213 -12.56 -6.73 -16.40
C VAL A 213 -11.72 -6.67 -15.13
N LEU A 214 -11.62 -7.79 -14.39
CA LEU A 214 -10.82 -7.88 -13.16
C LEU A 214 -9.33 -7.69 -13.43
N LYS A 215 -8.78 -8.22 -14.53
CA LYS A 215 -7.37 -8.01 -14.92
C LYS A 215 -7.06 -6.57 -15.31
N ARG A 216 -8.02 -5.83 -15.89
CA ARG A 216 -7.82 -4.45 -16.32
C ARG A 216 -7.85 -3.44 -15.16
N HIS A 217 -8.47 -3.82 -14.06
CA HIS A 217 -8.58 -2.95 -12.89
C HIS A 217 -7.23 -2.72 -12.22
N ASP A 218 -7.00 -1.53 -11.66
CA ASP A 218 -5.71 -1.13 -11.07
C ASP A 218 -5.54 -1.54 -9.61
N TRP A 219 -6.61 -1.97 -8.95
CA TRP A 219 -6.61 -2.51 -7.59
C TRP A 219 -5.88 -1.61 -6.58
N PRO A 220 -6.34 -0.38 -6.30
CA PRO A 220 -5.69 0.50 -5.33
C PRO A 220 -5.62 -0.11 -3.92
N GLY A 221 -6.58 -0.96 -3.54
CA GLY A 221 -6.56 -1.74 -2.30
C GLY A 221 -5.91 -3.12 -2.45
N ASN A 222 -5.24 -3.39 -3.59
CA ASN A 222 -4.49 -4.61 -3.87
C ASN A 222 -5.29 -5.91 -3.63
N ILE A 223 -4.69 -6.92 -3.01
CA ILE A 223 -5.32 -8.23 -2.76
C ILE A 223 -6.50 -8.09 -1.80
N ARG A 224 -6.45 -7.17 -0.82
CA ARG A 224 -7.56 -6.96 0.12
C ARG A 224 -8.82 -6.45 -0.59
N GLU A 225 -8.68 -5.57 -1.56
CA GLU A 225 -9.78 -5.10 -2.40
C GLU A 225 -10.31 -6.22 -3.29
N LEU A 226 -9.43 -6.94 -3.99
CA LEU A 226 -9.81 -8.09 -4.82
C LEU A 226 -10.58 -9.13 -3.99
N GLN A 227 -10.07 -9.48 -2.82
CA GLN A 227 -10.71 -10.42 -1.90
C GLN A 227 -12.13 -9.97 -1.54
N ASN A 228 -12.32 -8.70 -1.18
CA ASN A 228 -13.63 -8.15 -0.81
C ASN A 228 -14.61 -8.16 -2.00
N VAL A 229 -14.13 -7.87 -3.21
CA VAL A 229 -14.94 -7.91 -4.44
C VAL A 229 -15.41 -9.34 -4.70
N ILE A 230 -14.50 -10.31 -4.64
CA ILE A 230 -14.84 -11.72 -4.88
C ILE A 230 -15.76 -12.27 -3.77
N GLU A 231 -15.52 -11.93 -2.51
CA GLU A 231 -16.40 -12.37 -1.40
C GLU A 231 -17.83 -11.87 -1.61
N ARG A 232 -18.04 -10.61 -1.97
CA ARG A 232 -19.36 -10.06 -2.28
C ARG A 232 -20.00 -10.77 -3.48
N ALA A 233 -19.24 -10.98 -4.56
CA ALA A 233 -19.74 -11.68 -5.74
C ALA A 233 -20.21 -13.11 -5.40
N VAL A 234 -19.45 -13.82 -4.56
CA VAL A 234 -19.84 -15.16 -4.08
C VAL A 234 -21.09 -15.09 -3.21
N ILE A 235 -21.23 -14.08 -2.33
CA ILE A 235 -22.45 -13.90 -1.51
C ILE A 235 -23.67 -13.71 -2.40
N MET A 236 -23.56 -12.92 -3.46
CA MET A 236 -24.67 -12.56 -4.36
C MET A 236 -24.97 -13.62 -5.41
N ALA A 237 -24.04 -14.54 -5.68
CA ALA A 237 -24.23 -15.61 -6.66
C ALA A 237 -25.38 -16.53 -6.25
N THR A 238 -26.35 -16.72 -7.17
CA THR A 238 -27.51 -17.61 -7.01
C THR A 238 -27.35 -18.94 -7.74
N GLY A 239 -26.26 -19.10 -8.51
CA GLY A 239 -26.00 -20.27 -9.36
C GLY A 239 -24.51 -20.63 -9.42
N PRO A 240 -24.13 -21.56 -10.32
CA PRO A 240 -22.75 -22.07 -10.40
C PRO A 240 -21.78 -21.12 -11.13
N VAL A 241 -22.26 -19.99 -11.62
CA VAL A 241 -21.47 -18.98 -12.34
C VAL A 241 -21.31 -17.75 -11.46
N LEU A 242 -20.07 -17.23 -11.36
CA LEU A 242 -19.81 -15.99 -10.64
C LEU A 242 -20.30 -14.80 -11.49
N ASP A 243 -21.33 -14.11 -11.00
CA ASP A 243 -21.83 -12.88 -11.62
C ASP A 243 -21.25 -11.66 -10.90
N LEU A 244 -20.47 -10.85 -11.63
CA LEU A 244 -20.01 -9.56 -11.17
C LEU A 244 -20.78 -8.47 -11.89
N ARG A 245 -21.65 -7.79 -11.18
CA ARG A 245 -22.24 -6.56 -11.71
C ARG A 245 -21.13 -5.54 -11.88
N THR A 246 -20.67 -5.34 -13.12
CA THR A 246 -19.57 -4.43 -13.50
C THR A 246 -19.75 -2.99 -12.98
N THR A 247 -20.95 -2.62 -12.59
CA THR A 247 -21.28 -1.35 -11.93
C THR A 247 -20.59 -1.19 -10.57
N GLU A 248 -20.33 -2.29 -9.85
CA GLU A 248 -19.71 -2.25 -8.52
C GLU A 248 -18.21 -1.92 -8.58
N LEU A 249 -17.51 -2.42 -9.60
CA LEU A 249 -16.10 -2.06 -9.84
C LEU A 249 -15.94 -0.59 -10.28
N ARG A 250 -16.94 -0.05 -11.01
CA ARG A 250 -16.95 1.37 -11.38
C ARG A 250 -17.18 2.30 -10.18
N MET A 251 -17.97 1.90 -9.20
CA MET A 251 -18.19 2.70 -7.98
C MET A 251 -16.96 2.74 -7.07
N GLN A 252 -16.08 1.74 -7.10
CA GLN A 252 -14.84 1.74 -6.31
C GLN A 252 -13.72 2.59 -6.93
N ASN A 253 -13.75 2.85 -8.25
CA ASN A 253 -12.83 3.78 -8.90
C ASN A 253 -12.99 5.25 -8.49
N PHE A 254 -14.01 5.60 -7.70
CA PHE A 254 -14.11 6.92 -7.08
C PHE A 254 -13.10 7.14 -5.92
N GLY A 255 -12.33 6.11 -5.53
CA GLY A 255 -11.24 6.22 -4.55
C GLY A 255 -9.85 6.49 -5.14
N GLY A 256 -9.68 6.47 -6.45
CA GLY A 256 -8.38 6.57 -7.15
C GLY A 256 -8.13 7.93 -7.80
N ALA A 257 -8.04 8.91 -7.09
CA ALA A 257 -7.38 10.22 -6.99
C ALA A 257 -8.19 10.98 -5.96
N ALA A 258 -7.73 10.95 -4.72
CA ALA A 258 -8.31 11.79 -3.68
C ALA A 258 -8.34 13.22 -4.24
N VAL A 259 -9.54 13.67 -4.63
CA VAL A 259 -9.79 15.07 -4.92
C VAL A 259 -9.50 15.80 -3.62
N ARG A 260 -8.25 16.21 -3.47
CA ARG A 260 -7.75 16.79 -2.22
C ARG A 260 -8.22 18.21 -2.02
N THR A 261 -8.60 18.86 -3.12
CA THR A 261 -9.08 20.26 -3.11
C THR A 261 -10.26 20.44 -4.08
N LEU A 262 -11.04 21.48 -3.87
CA LEU A 262 -12.10 21.89 -4.82
C LEU A 262 -11.50 22.12 -6.23
N ALA A 263 -10.30 22.67 -6.29
CA ALA A 263 -9.56 22.89 -7.55
C ALA A 263 -9.25 21.60 -8.31
N ASP A 264 -8.91 20.51 -7.59
CA ASP A 264 -8.69 19.19 -8.19
C ASP A 264 -10.00 18.59 -8.72
N ALA A 265 -11.13 18.79 -8.00
CA ALA A 265 -12.45 18.38 -8.45
C ALA A 265 -12.87 19.10 -9.72
N GLU A 266 -12.72 20.41 -9.74
CA GLU A 266 -13.00 21.24 -10.92
C GLU A 266 -12.17 20.80 -12.11
N ARG A 267 -10.86 20.62 -11.92
CA ARG A 267 -9.95 20.16 -12.98
C ARG A 267 -10.35 18.81 -13.54
N ALA A 268 -10.64 17.84 -12.67
CA ALA A 268 -11.04 16.48 -13.07
C ALA A 268 -12.35 16.50 -13.86
N HIS A 269 -13.34 17.29 -13.42
CA HIS A 269 -14.64 17.41 -14.08
C HIS A 269 -14.54 18.09 -15.44
N ILE A 270 -13.77 19.18 -15.54
CA ILE A 270 -13.51 19.87 -16.81
C ILE A 270 -12.80 18.93 -17.81
N MET A 271 -11.78 18.19 -17.36
CA MET A 271 -11.04 17.23 -18.20
C MET A 271 -11.93 16.09 -18.71
N ALA A 272 -12.80 15.54 -17.86
CA ALA A 272 -13.73 14.49 -18.24
C ALA A 272 -14.69 14.99 -19.34
N THR A 273 -15.29 16.16 -19.14
CA THR A 273 -16.23 16.75 -20.10
C THR A 273 -15.54 17.13 -21.42
N LEU A 274 -14.30 17.63 -21.39
CA LEU A 274 -13.52 17.91 -22.60
C LEU A 274 -13.22 16.63 -23.40
N ARG A 275 -12.93 15.53 -22.75
CA ARG A 275 -12.72 14.21 -23.41
C ARG A 275 -14.00 13.71 -24.07
N GLU A 276 -15.14 13.77 -23.38
CA GLU A 276 -16.45 13.38 -23.91
C GLU A 276 -16.88 14.22 -25.11
N THR A 277 -16.52 15.50 -25.15
CA THR A 277 -16.84 16.41 -26.25
C THR A 277 -15.74 16.50 -27.31
N ASN A 278 -14.76 15.57 -27.33
CA ASN A 278 -13.60 15.57 -28.24
C ASN A 278 -12.88 16.92 -28.28
N TRP A 279 -12.75 17.58 -27.12
CA TRP A 279 -12.12 18.91 -26.98
C TRP A 279 -12.85 20.05 -27.69
N VAL A 280 -14.12 19.89 -28.01
CA VAL A 280 -14.96 20.97 -28.52
C VAL A 280 -15.42 21.84 -27.34
N VAL A 281 -14.83 23.04 -27.19
CA VAL A 281 -15.09 23.91 -26.04
C VAL A 281 -16.43 24.64 -26.16
N GLY A 282 -16.79 25.13 -27.38
CA GLY A 282 -17.99 25.94 -27.61
C GLY A 282 -19.04 25.24 -28.48
N GLY A 283 -20.20 25.90 -28.64
CA GLY A 283 -21.33 25.37 -29.41
C GLY A 283 -22.34 24.59 -28.58
N ARG A 284 -23.49 24.24 -29.18
CA ARG A 284 -24.66 23.65 -28.52
C ARG A 284 -24.34 22.28 -27.87
N HIS A 285 -23.30 21.58 -28.35
CA HIS A 285 -22.85 20.29 -27.88
C HIS A 285 -21.41 20.32 -27.31
N GLY A 286 -20.85 21.51 -27.11
CA GLY A 286 -19.52 21.68 -26.57
C GLY A 286 -19.44 21.56 -25.05
N ALA A 287 -18.22 21.44 -24.52
CA ALA A 287 -17.96 21.27 -23.09
C ALA A 287 -18.54 22.40 -22.24
N ALA A 288 -18.54 23.65 -22.71
CA ALA A 288 -19.12 24.78 -22.01
C ALA A 288 -20.63 24.61 -21.79
N ALA A 289 -21.36 24.20 -22.82
CA ALA A 289 -22.80 23.96 -22.73
C ALA A 289 -23.13 22.81 -21.78
N ARG A 290 -22.34 21.72 -21.80
CA ARG A 290 -22.51 20.57 -20.89
C ARG A 290 -22.20 20.90 -19.43
N LEU A 291 -21.25 21.78 -19.18
CA LEU A 291 -20.88 22.27 -17.84
C LEU A 291 -21.78 23.39 -17.33
N GLY A 292 -22.74 23.88 -18.17
CA GLY A 292 -23.59 25.00 -17.79
C GLY A 292 -22.82 26.34 -17.67
N LEU A 293 -21.68 26.46 -18.36
CA LEU A 293 -20.78 27.61 -18.29
C LEU A 293 -20.77 28.40 -19.59
N ALA A 294 -20.49 29.71 -19.49
CA ALA A 294 -20.14 30.49 -20.67
C ALA A 294 -18.78 30.00 -21.23
N ARG A 295 -18.62 30.05 -22.58
CA ARG A 295 -17.37 29.62 -23.24
C ARG A 295 -16.14 30.33 -22.69
N THR A 296 -16.24 31.63 -22.42
CA THR A 296 -15.15 32.45 -21.86
C THR A 296 -14.78 32.00 -20.45
N THR A 297 -15.76 31.69 -19.62
CA THR A 297 -15.56 31.18 -18.26
C THR A 297 -14.80 29.84 -18.28
N LEU A 298 -15.22 28.92 -19.16
CA LEU A 298 -14.55 27.63 -19.28
C LEU A 298 -13.08 27.79 -19.74
N ILE A 299 -12.80 28.67 -20.70
CA ILE A 299 -11.43 28.95 -21.17
C ILE A 299 -10.58 29.52 -20.03
N THR A 300 -11.10 30.44 -19.23
CA THR A 300 -10.39 30.99 -18.07
C THR A 300 -10.09 29.91 -17.02
N MET A 301 -11.07 29.04 -16.75
CA MET A 301 -10.88 27.92 -15.83
C MET A 301 -9.85 26.91 -16.37
N MET A 302 -9.88 26.60 -17.65
CA MET A 302 -8.87 25.76 -18.30
C MET A 302 -7.46 26.34 -18.14
N GLN A 303 -7.28 27.64 -18.38
CA GLN A 303 -5.99 28.33 -18.19
C GLN A 303 -5.54 28.28 -16.72
N ARG A 304 -6.44 28.57 -15.78
CA ARG A 304 -6.17 28.51 -14.32
C ARG A 304 -5.73 27.14 -13.88
N HIS A 305 -6.27 26.07 -14.45
CA HIS A 305 -5.97 24.69 -14.11
C HIS A 305 -4.87 24.06 -14.98
N GLY A 306 -4.24 24.83 -15.90
CA GLY A 306 -3.18 24.34 -16.78
C GLY A 306 -3.67 23.25 -17.74
N ILE A 307 -4.90 23.35 -18.25
CA ILE A 307 -5.51 22.40 -19.17
C ILE A 307 -5.30 22.89 -20.60
N PHE A 308 -4.43 22.22 -21.34
CA PHE A 308 -4.15 22.51 -22.74
C PHE A 308 -4.32 21.26 -23.60
N ARG A 309 -4.78 21.43 -24.86
CA ARG A 309 -4.79 20.35 -25.83
C ARG A 309 -3.39 20.19 -26.40
N VAL A 310 -2.70 19.11 -26.10
CA VAL A 310 -1.45 18.75 -26.78
C VAL A 310 -1.83 18.21 -28.15
N THR A 311 -1.68 19.03 -29.18
CA THR A 311 -1.73 18.59 -30.58
C THR A 311 -0.35 18.02 -30.91
N LEU A 312 -0.22 16.70 -31.03
CA LEU A 312 0.96 16.07 -31.63
C LEU A 312 1.03 16.57 -33.08
N GLY A 313 2.07 17.40 -33.36
CA GLY A 313 2.21 18.14 -34.59
C GLY A 313 2.40 17.27 -35.81
N GLN A 314 1.70 17.62 -36.87
CA GLN A 314 2.16 17.40 -38.22
C GLN A 314 3.42 18.27 -38.46
N GLN A 315 4.47 17.63 -38.95
CA GLN A 315 5.65 18.29 -39.48
C GLN A 315 5.21 19.25 -40.60
N ALA A 316 5.43 20.54 -40.42
CA ALA A 316 5.41 21.51 -41.50
C ALA A 316 6.86 21.75 -41.96
N ALA A 317 7.08 21.58 -43.26
CA ALA A 317 8.32 21.83 -43.95
C ALA A 317 8.74 23.31 -43.90
N PRO A 318 10.02 23.63 -44.12
CA PRO A 318 10.53 24.97 -43.93
C PRO A 318 10.26 25.86 -45.15
N SER A 319 9.79 27.07 -44.93
CA SER A 319 9.80 28.14 -45.97
C SER A 319 10.41 29.40 -45.39
N ASP A 320 11.54 29.74 -46.02
CA ASP A 320 12.18 31.04 -46.31
C ASP A 320 11.87 32.28 -45.44
N GLN A 321 12.92 32.72 -44.88
CA GLN A 321 13.55 34.01 -44.58
C GLN A 321 12.75 35.31 -44.83
N PRO A 322 13.09 36.47 -44.17
CA PRO A 322 14.45 37.02 -44.19
C PRO A 322 14.99 37.61 -42.86
N LEU A 323 16.30 37.71 -42.86
CA LEU A 323 17.21 38.41 -41.98
C LEU A 323 16.78 39.85 -41.66
N VAL A 324 16.81 40.22 -40.37
CA VAL A 324 17.01 41.61 -39.95
C VAL A 324 18.20 41.64 -39.00
N THR A 325 19.24 42.25 -39.46
CA THR A 325 20.45 42.67 -38.75
C THR A 325 20.14 43.67 -37.64
N VAL A 326 20.73 43.48 -36.47
CA VAL A 326 20.83 44.46 -35.39
C VAL A 326 22.31 44.70 -35.11
N PRO A 327 22.76 45.99 -35.08
CA PRO A 327 24.17 46.29 -34.87
C PRO A 327 24.60 46.19 -33.42
N ALA A 328 25.86 45.83 -33.24
CA ALA A 328 26.60 45.91 -32.01
C ALA A 328 26.91 47.37 -31.65
N GLU A 329 26.81 47.72 -30.35
CA GLU A 329 27.65 48.73 -29.70
C GLU A 329 27.65 48.54 -28.18
N GLN A 330 28.82 48.30 -27.68
CA GLN A 330 29.69 49.03 -26.75
C GLN A 330 29.31 48.84 -25.26
N SER A 331 30.09 48.06 -24.55
CA SER A 331 31.27 48.37 -23.73
C SER A 331 31.10 49.60 -22.79
N TYR A 332 31.18 49.36 -21.50
CA TYR A 332 31.95 50.04 -20.46
C TYR A 332 31.42 49.73 -19.04
N ALA A 333 32.30 49.31 -18.22
CA ALA A 333 32.82 49.44 -16.88
C ALA A 333 32.60 48.20 -16.00
#